data_1b6c449653fd018747f9952e6c08431b
#
_entry.id   1b6c449653fd018747f9952e6c08431b
#
_cell.length_a   1.000
_cell.length_b   1.000
_cell.length_c   1.000
_cell.angle_alpha   90.00
_cell.angle_beta   90.00
_cell.angle_gamma   90.00
#
_symmetry.space_group_name_H-M   'P 1'
#
loop_
_entity.id
_entity.type
_entity.pdbx_description
1 polymer ?
#
loop_
_entity_poly.entity_id
_entity_poly.type
_entity_poly.pdbx_seq_one_letter_code
_entity_poly.pdbx_strand_id
1 'polypeptide(L)'
;HPDLEIVVAPVIPSRPGFEAVYKIVYRNKGNQTLSQAYGINFFYNDNLMDLVSTSIVPTSLVSGGISWDYANLQPFESREILVAFNINAPTAANPVNINDVLTFTASILPQAGDENTSDNLYVYNEVVVGSYDPNDIKCLEGNVVSPAEIGDYLHYMIRFENTGTAEAENIVVRTEVNPADFDINSLQLLNTSHPVNAKITGNVVEFIFQNILLESGGHGNVLLKVKSKDTLQQGDNVNKRANIYFDYNYPVATNEAETIFQALSNPDFEQDQSISVYPNPTKDKVNVSGDFTLQTVQLYDVQGRLLQTQLANDNQSIIDISVHSNGVYFIKVTSDKGIKVGKIVKE
;
A
#
# COMPACT_ATOMS: atom_id res chain seq x y z
N HIS A 1 -9.18 -27.87 -12.60
CA HIS A 1 -8.89 -26.59 -13.24
C HIS A 1 -7.67 -25.96 -12.57
N PRO A 2 -6.82 -25.26 -13.29
CA PRO A 2 -5.84 -24.35 -12.69
C PRO A 2 -6.59 -23.26 -11.92
N ASP A 3 -6.05 -22.85 -10.79
CA ASP A 3 -6.52 -21.70 -10.01
C ASP A 3 -5.36 -21.25 -9.11
N LEU A 4 -4.68 -20.20 -9.51
CA LEU A 4 -3.49 -19.68 -8.86
C LEU A 4 -3.84 -18.39 -8.12
N GLU A 5 -3.08 -18.06 -7.11
CA GLU A 5 -3.22 -16.82 -6.35
C GLU A 5 -1.84 -16.33 -5.91
N ILE A 6 -1.65 -15.02 -5.90
CA ILE A 6 -0.44 -14.38 -5.41
C ILE A 6 -0.77 -13.17 -4.52
N VAL A 7 -0.01 -12.99 -3.44
CA VAL A 7 -0.16 -11.85 -2.51
C VAL A 7 1.23 -11.36 -2.09
N VAL A 8 1.37 -10.06 -1.91
CA VAL A 8 2.58 -9.42 -1.34
C VAL A 8 2.24 -8.82 0.01
N ALA A 9 3.05 -9.11 1.01
CA ALA A 9 2.86 -8.58 2.37
C ALA A 9 4.18 -8.12 3.00
N PRO A 10 4.22 -7.01 3.74
CA PRO A 10 5.42 -6.54 4.43
C PRO A 10 5.67 -7.37 5.70
N VAL A 11 6.81 -8.03 5.78
CA VAL A 11 7.30 -8.65 7.03
C VAL A 11 7.98 -7.60 7.90
N ILE A 12 8.87 -6.81 7.28
CA ILE A 12 9.48 -5.63 7.89
C ILE A 12 9.07 -4.44 7.00
N PRO A 13 8.25 -3.49 7.52
CA PRO A 13 7.75 -2.39 6.72
C PRO A 13 8.84 -1.40 6.34
N SER A 14 8.61 -0.68 5.24
CA SER A 14 9.54 0.32 4.72
C SER A 14 9.69 1.50 5.66
N ARG A 15 10.95 1.83 5.97
CA ARG A 15 11.38 3.04 6.67
C ARG A 15 12.52 3.71 5.91
N PRO A 16 12.58 5.04 5.83
CA PRO A 16 13.62 5.73 5.09
C PRO A 16 15.02 5.41 5.61
N GLY A 17 15.89 4.87 4.75
CA GLY A 17 17.27 4.52 5.09
C GLY A 17 17.46 3.19 5.81
N PHE A 18 16.43 2.36 5.93
CA PHE A 18 16.49 1.06 6.59
C PHE A 18 16.13 -0.09 5.64
N GLU A 19 16.47 -1.31 6.07
CA GLU A 19 16.05 -2.52 5.39
C GLU A 19 14.55 -2.77 5.59
N ALA A 20 13.89 -3.17 4.51
CA ALA A 20 12.51 -3.65 4.49
C ALA A 20 12.47 -5.06 3.90
N VAL A 21 11.57 -5.90 4.40
CA VAL A 21 11.43 -7.29 3.92
C VAL A 21 9.98 -7.55 3.53
N TYR A 22 9.81 -8.04 2.31
CA TYR A 22 8.50 -8.41 1.78
C TYR A 22 8.43 -9.92 1.58
N LYS A 23 7.23 -10.45 1.79
CA LYS A 23 6.88 -11.83 1.55
C LYS A 23 5.97 -11.89 0.32
N ILE A 24 6.35 -12.63 -0.69
CA ILE A 24 5.51 -13.00 -1.83
C ILE A 24 4.97 -14.38 -1.51
N VAL A 25 3.67 -14.49 -1.28
CA VAL A 25 2.99 -15.77 -1.08
C VAL A 25 2.24 -16.11 -2.35
N TYR A 26 2.49 -17.30 -2.89
CA TYR A 26 1.76 -17.83 -4.03
C TYR A 26 1.26 -19.23 -3.77
N ARG A 27 0.10 -19.55 -4.29
CA ARG A 27 -0.54 -20.86 -4.04
C ARG A 27 -1.32 -21.35 -5.24
N ASN A 28 -1.49 -22.65 -5.28
CA ASN A 28 -2.36 -23.35 -6.21
C ASN A 28 -3.66 -23.71 -5.47
N LYS A 29 -4.75 -23.02 -5.77
CA LYS A 29 -6.09 -23.31 -5.24
C LYS A 29 -6.81 -24.39 -6.07
N GLY A 30 -6.29 -24.63 -7.28
CA GLY A 30 -6.82 -25.61 -8.22
C GLY A 30 -6.47 -27.06 -7.85
N ASN A 31 -6.87 -27.96 -8.72
CA ASN A 31 -6.72 -29.42 -8.55
C ASN A 31 -5.68 -30.05 -9.49
N GLN A 32 -4.86 -29.25 -10.17
CA GLN A 32 -3.80 -29.70 -11.06
C GLN A 32 -2.43 -29.26 -10.53
N THR A 33 -1.42 -30.13 -10.64
CA THR A 33 -0.04 -29.76 -10.36
C THR A 33 0.48 -28.86 -11.48
N LEU A 34 1.04 -27.72 -11.14
CA LEU A 34 1.50 -26.70 -12.09
C LEU A 34 3.01 -26.48 -11.99
N SER A 35 3.60 -26.17 -13.14
CA SER A 35 5.01 -25.76 -13.27
C SER A 35 5.09 -24.68 -14.33
N GLN A 36 5.87 -23.63 -14.10
CA GLN A 36 6.00 -22.52 -15.04
C GLN A 36 7.37 -21.87 -14.94
N ALA A 37 8.06 -21.78 -16.08
CA ALA A 37 9.25 -20.94 -16.19
C ALA A 37 8.85 -19.46 -16.16
N TYR A 38 9.62 -18.64 -15.43
CA TYR A 38 9.27 -17.23 -15.17
C TYR A 38 7.85 -17.08 -14.63
N GLY A 39 7.42 -18.05 -13.82
CA GLY A 39 6.04 -18.15 -13.37
C GLY A 39 5.67 -17.14 -12.29
N ILE A 40 6.64 -16.67 -11.50
CA ILE A 40 6.47 -15.61 -10.50
C ILE A 40 7.22 -14.38 -10.97
N ASN A 41 6.54 -13.24 -11.03
CA ASN A 41 7.17 -11.97 -11.39
C ASN A 41 6.88 -10.94 -10.30
N PHE A 42 7.89 -10.14 -9.95
CA PHE A 42 7.80 -9.11 -8.94
C PHE A 42 8.46 -7.83 -9.43
N PHE A 43 7.73 -6.71 -9.39
CA PHE A 43 8.18 -5.41 -9.88
C PHE A 43 8.17 -4.39 -8.74
N TYR A 44 9.19 -3.54 -8.75
CA TYR A 44 9.41 -2.47 -7.78
C TYR A 44 10.12 -1.28 -8.44
N ASN A 45 10.18 -0.14 -7.77
CA ASN A 45 10.92 1.02 -8.28
C ASN A 45 12.36 1.01 -7.74
N ASP A 46 13.30 0.57 -8.57
CA ASP A 46 14.75 0.48 -8.27
C ASP A 46 15.44 1.84 -8.13
N ASN A 47 14.78 2.96 -8.44
CA ASN A 47 15.30 4.28 -8.11
C ASN A 47 15.10 4.64 -6.61
N LEU A 48 14.19 3.96 -5.91
CA LEU A 48 13.80 4.27 -4.54
C LEU A 48 14.34 3.26 -3.51
N MET A 49 14.87 2.14 -4.00
CA MET A 49 15.36 1.05 -3.15
C MET A 49 16.36 0.15 -3.88
N ASP A 50 17.28 -0.44 -3.14
CA ASP A 50 18.25 -1.41 -3.64
C ASP A 50 17.88 -2.82 -3.17
N LEU A 51 17.88 -3.80 -4.09
CA LEU A 51 17.70 -5.21 -3.75
C LEU A 51 18.90 -5.72 -2.93
N VAL A 52 18.64 -6.24 -1.73
CA VAL A 52 19.66 -6.83 -0.83
C VAL A 52 19.75 -8.33 -1.04
N SER A 53 18.62 -9.03 -0.91
CA SER A 53 18.59 -10.50 -1.01
C SER A 53 17.21 -11.03 -1.37
N THR A 54 17.19 -12.28 -1.80
CA THR A 54 15.99 -13.09 -1.99
C THR A 54 16.19 -14.46 -1.34
N SER A 55 15.14 -15.04 -0.74
CA SER A 55 15.22 -16.37 -0.11
C SER A 55 15.37 -17.50 -1.12
N ILE A 56 14.97 -17.27 -2.37
CA ILE A 56 15.11 -18.19 -3.51
C ILE A 56 15.88 -17.46 -4.60
N VAL A 57 16.90 -18.11 -5.18
CA VAL A 57 17.68 -17.52 -6.28
C VAL A 57 16.77 -17.20 -7.46
N PRO A 58 16.76 -15.96 -7.97
CA PRO A 58 15.94 -15.58 -9.12
C PRO A 58 16.39 -16.30 -10.40
N THR A 59 15.42 -16.62 -11.25
CA THR A 59 15.69 -17.06 -12.64
C THR A 59 16.14 -15.89 -13.51
N SER A 60 15.59 -14.69 -13.26
CA SER A 60 15.97 -13.46 -13.94
C SER A 60 15.93 -12.27 -13.00
N LEU A 61 16.90 -11.38 -13.16
CA LEU A 61 16.99 -10.11 -12.45
C LEU A 61 17.26 -9.01 -13.51
N VAL A 62 16.35 -8.05 -13.56
CA VAL A 62 16.43 -6.88 -14.44
C VAL A 62 16.17 -5.62 -13.60
N SER A 63 16.42 -4.44 -14.15
CA SER A 63 16.10 -3.17 -13.49
C SER A 63 14.62 -3.12 -13.09
N GLY A 64 14.34 -2.97 -11.81
CA GLY A 64 12.99 -2.92 -11.24
C GLY A 64 12.16 -4.21 -11.35
N GLY A 65 12.77 -5.36 -11.68
CA GLY A 65 12.03 -6.60 -11.88
C GLY A 65 12.79 -7.87 -11.53
N ILE A 66 12.11 -8.79 -10.87
CA ILE A 66 12.65 -10.10 -10.47
C ILE A 66 11.67 -11.18 -10.94
N SER A 67 12.20 -12.30 -11.47
CA SER A 67 11.37 -13.43 -11.87
C SER A 67 11.93 -14.75 -11.36
N TRP A 68 11.04 -15.68 -11.02
CA TRP A 68 11.37 -17.03 -10.57
C TRP A 68 10.57 -18.07 -11.34
N ASP A 69 11.20 -19.21 -11.56
CA ASP A 69 10.51 -20.42 -11.98
C ASP A 69 9.84 -21.07 -10.77
N TYR A 70 8.75 -21.76 -11.00
CA TYR A 70 8.27 -22.73 -10.04
C TYR A 70 8.00 -24.07 -10.73
N ALA A 71 8.23 -25.16 -9.99
CA ALA A 71 8.00 -26.50 -10.47
C ALA A 71 7.18 -27.31 -9.45
N ASN A 72 6.30 -28.17 -9.97
CA ASN A 72 5.52 -29.12 -9.19
C ASN A 72 4.75 -28.46 -8.02
N LEU A 73 4.15 -27.31 -8.25
CA LEU A 73 3.25 -26.68 -7.28
C LEU A 73 1.98 -27.52 -7.20
N GLN A 74 1.86 -28.27 -6.09
CA GLN A 74 0.79 -29.23 -5.88
C GLN A 74 -0.57 -28.56 -5.66
N PRO A 75 -1.70 -29.25 -5.92
CA PRO A 75 -3.01 -28.78 -5.52
C PRO A 75 -3.02 -28.40 -4.04
N PHE A 76 -3.57 -27.21 -3.75
CA PHE A 76 -3.70 -26.61 -2.41
C PHE A 76 -2.38 -26.28 -1.71
N GLU A 77 -1.25 -26.39 -2.42
CA GLU A 77 0.06 -26.00 -1.90
C GLU A 77 0.25 -24.49 -1.95
N SER A 78 0.83 -23.94 -0.86
CA SER A 78 1.27 -22.56 -0.74
C SER A 78 2.78 -22.52 -0.57
N ARG A 79 3.45 -21.59 -1.25
CA ARG A 79 4.89 -21.31 -1.12
C ARG A 79 5.12 -19.84 -0.92
N GLU A 80 6.31 -19.50 -0.42
CA GLU A 80 6.71 -18.12 -0.21
C GLU A 80 8.10 -17.81 -0.76
N ILE A 81 8.30 -16.53 -1.10
CA ILE A 81 9.61 -15.95 -1.40
C ILE A 81 9.75 -14.70 -0.54
N LEU A 82 10.86 -14.59 0.20
CA LEU A 82 11.22 -13.37 0.91
C LEU A 82 12.15 -12.53 0.03
N VAL A 83 11.91 -11.22 -0.01
CA VAL A 83 12.71 -10.24 -0.75
C VAL A 83 13.05 -9.09 0.20
N ALA A 84 14.34 -8.81 0.36
CA ALA A 84 14.85 -7.75 1.20
C ALA A 84 15.37 -6.58 0.34
N PHE A 85 15.04 -5.36 0.74
CA PHE A 85 15.48 -4.12 0.10
C PHE A 85 16.06 -3.15 1.13
N ASN A 86 17.11 -2.41 0.75
CA ASN A 86 17.48 -1.17 1.42
C ASN A 86 16.68 -0.02 0.83
N ILE A 87 15.87 0.62 1.65
CA ILE A 87 15.07 1.78 1.25
C ILE A 87 15.95 3.03 1.26
N ASN A 88 15.85 3.87 0.24
CA ASN A 88 16.64 5.09 0.15
C ASN A 88 16.42 6.00 1.36
N ALA A 89 17.51 6.63 1.82
CA ALA A 89 17.44 7.63 2.86
C ALA A 89 16.87 8.97 2.33
N PRO A 90 16.35 9.84 3.21
CA PRO A 90 15.89 11.18 2.82
C PRO A 90 16.98 12.06 2.20
N THR A 91 18.25 11.70 2.39
CA THR A 91 19.44 12.39 1.85
C THR A 91 19.97 11.79 0.55
N ALA A 92 19.36 10.72 0.04
CA ALA A 92 19.76 10.10 -1.22
C ALA A 92 19.40 10.96 -2.44
N ALA A 93 19.96 10.64 -3.62
CA ALA A 93 19.66 11.33 -4.87
C ALA A 93 18.17 11.22 -5.26
N ASN A 94 17.57 10.04 -5.00
CA ASN A 94 16.14 9.79 -5.08
C ASN A 94 15.64 9.51 -3.66
N PRO A 95 15.25 10.53 -2.91
CA PRO A 95 14.91 10.37 -1.50
C PRO A 95 13.59 9.63 -1.30
N VAL A 96 13.52 8.87 -0.21
CA VAL A 96 12.28 8.33 0.32
C VAL A 96 12.02 8.95 1.68
N ASN A 97 10.81 9.44 1.90
CA ASN A 97 10.38 10.11 3.12
C ASN A 97 9.21 9.37 3.78
N ILE A 98 8.96 9.68 5.04
CA ILE A 98 7.75 9.21 5.73
C ILE A 98 6.52 9.73 4.97
N ASN A 99 5.50 8.87 4.81
CA ASN A 99 4.26 9.05 4.05
C ASN A 99 4.42 8.96 2.51
N ASP A 100 5.62 8.74 1.97
CA ASP A 100 5.74 8.34 0.56
C ASP A 100 5.06 6.97 0.35
N VAL A 101 4.62 6.72 -0.87
CA VAL A 101 3.99 5.44 -1.24
C VAL A 101 4.94 4.67 -2.13
N LEU A 102 5.31 3.46 -1.69
CA LEU A 102 6.07 2.50 -2.49
C LEU A 102 5.11 1.46 -3.07
N THR A 103 5.15 1.29 -4.38
CA THR A 103 4.28 0.35 -5.10
C THR A 103 5.06 -0.89 -5.50
N PHE A 104 4.51 -2.05 -5.16
CA PHE A 104 5.01 -3.36 -5.52
C PHE A 104 3.95 -4.10 -6.32
N THR A 105 4.35 -4.79 -7.39
CA THR A 105 3.42 -5.58 -8.19
C THR A 105 3.95 -7.00 -8.33
N ALA A 106 3.14 -7.98 -7.94
CA ALA A 106 3.46 -9.38 -8.13
C ALA A 106 2.45 -10.03 -9.07
N SER A 107 2.90 -10.96 -9.91
CA SER A 107 2.03 -11.76 -10.75
C SER A 107 2.48 -13.21 -10.81
N ILE A 108 1.50 -14.12 -10.99
CA ILE A 108 1.73 -15.55 -11.17
C ILE A 108 1.17 -16.02 -12.51
N LEU A 109 1.89 -16.91 -13.16
CA LEU A 109 1.54 -17.54 -14.45
C LEU A 109 1.47 -19.05 -14.30
N PRO A 110 0.75 -19.77 -15.19
CA PRO A 110 -0.02 -19.28 -16.33
C PRO A 110 -1.39 -18.74 -15.91
N GLN A 111 -1.89 -17.72 -16.60
CA GLN A 111 -3.25 -17.24 -16.44
C GLN A 111 -4.25 -17.98 -17.34
N ALA A 112 -3.75 -18.64 -18.40
CA ALA A 112 -4.60 -19.35 -19.36
C ALA A 112 -5.27 -20.58 -18.70
N GLY A 113 -6.59 -20.58 -18.64
CA GLY A 113 -7.39 -21.65 -18.04
C GLY A 113 -7.53 -21.56 -16.53
N ASP A 114 -7.04 -20.49 -15.93
CA ASP A 114 -7.21 -20.16 -14.52
C ASP A 114 -8.67 -19.81 -14.24
N GLU A 115 -9.21 -20.29 -13.10
CA GLU A 115 -10.61 -20.10 -12.74
C GLU A 115 -10.89 -18.66 -12.31
N ASN A 116 -9.91 -18.00 -11.65
CA ASN A 116 -10.00 -16.63 -11.19
C ASN A 116 -8.73 -15.83 -11.47
N THR A 117 -8.58 -15.30 -12.68
CA THR A 117 -7.39 -14.56 -13.09
C THR A 117 -7.18 -13.21 -12.35
N SER A 118 -8.18 -12.74 -11.58
CA SER A 118 -8.08 -11.47 -10.86
C SER A 118 -7.11 -11.54 -9.67
N ASP A 119 -6.93 -12.71 -9.05
CA ASP A 119 -6.00 -12.91 -7.94
C ASP A 119 -4.63 -13.48 -8.38
N ASN A 120 -4.40 -13.56 -9.69
CA ASN A 120 -3.08 -13.83 -10.28
C ASN A 120 -2.18 -12.58 -10.37
N LEU A 121 -2.71 -11.43 -10.04
CA LEU A 121 -2.00 -10.15 -9.98
C LEU A 121 -2.33 -9.47 -8.67
N TYR A 122 -1.29 -9.04 -7.95
CA TYR A 122 -1.45 -8.29 -6.71
C TYR A 122 -0.61 -7.01 -6.75
N VAL A 123 -1.25 -5.87 -6.48
CA VAL A 123 -0.60 -4.57 -6.36
C VAL A 123 -0.66 -4.15 -4.90
N TYR A 124 0.50 -4.01 -4.28
CA TYR A 124 0.63 -3.56 -2.91
C TYR A 124 1.21 -2.15 -2.87
N ASN A 125 0.46 -1.21 -2.30
CA ASN A 125 0.88 0.16 -2.07
C ASN A 125 1.23 0.34 -0.59
N GLU A 126 2.50 0.46 -0.27
CA GLU A 126 2.95 0.67 1.10
C GLU A 126 3.20 2.14 1.40
N VAL A 127 2.55 2.66 2.43
CA VAL A 127 2.90 3.96 3.00
C VAL A 127 4.14 3.78 3.87
N VAL A 128 5.20 4.51 3.56
CA VAL A 128 6.47 4.51 4.31
C VAL A 128 6.24 5.09 5.70
N VAL A 129 6.68 4.35 6.71
CA VAL A 129 6.49 4.71 8.13
C VAL A 129 7.80 5.14 8.79
N GLY A 130 7.71 5.77 9.97
CA GLY A 130 8.83 6.02 10.86
C GLY A 130 9.08 4.84 11.79
N SER A 131 8.99 5.07 13.11
CA SER A 131 8.95 3.99 14.10
C SER A 131 7.56 3.34 14.10
N TYR A 132 7.50 2.03 14.27
CA TYR A 132 6.26 1.26 14.33
C TYR A 132 6.30 0.27 15.50
N ASP A 133 5.12 -0.17 15.95
CA ASP A 133 5.00 -1.25 16.93
C ASP A 133 5.18 -2.59 16.21
N PRO A 134 6.12 -3.45 16.64
CA PRO A 134 6.32 -4.75 16.02
C PRO A 134 5.18 -5.74 16.25
N ASN A 135 4.28 -5.44 17.21
CA ASN A 135 3.06 -6.21 17.47
C ASN A 135 1.87 -5.47 16.86
N ASP A 136 1.66 -5.62 15.57
CA ASP A 136 0.66 -4.88 14.82
C ASP A 136 -0.22 -5.74 13.93
N ILE A 137 -1.29 -5.11 13.42
CA ILE A 137 -2.13 -5.64 12.35
C ILE A 137 -2.30 -4.59 11.27
N LYS A 138 -2.22 -5.01 10.01
CA LYS A 138 -2.39 -4.14 8.85
C LYS A 138 -3.32 -4.77 7.82
N CYS A 139 -4.27 -3.99 7.30
CA CYS A 139 -5.00 -4.32 6.08
C CYS A 139 -4.13 -3.97 4.87
N LEU A 140 -3.89 -4.92 3.97
CA LEU A 140 -2.98 -4.73 2.84
C LEU A 140 -3.59 -3.89 1.71
N GLU A 141 -4.92 -3.86 1.60
CA GLU A 141 -5.66 -2.98 0.69
C GLU A 141 -5.62 -1.51 1.15
N GLY A 142 -5.23 -1.26 2.41
CA GLY A 142 -5.07 0.07 2.98
C GLY A 142 -6.26 0.53 3.82
N ASN A 143 -6.18 1.80 4.27
CA ASN A 143 -7.22 2.38 5.13
C ASN A 143 -8.43 2.91 4.34
N VAL A 144 -8.31 3.05 3.03
CA VAL A 144 -9.39 3.49 2.14
C VAL A 144 -9.45 2.54 0.96
N VAL A 145 -10.59 1.91 0.76
CA VAL A 145 -10.85 0.91 -0.28
C VAL A 145 -12.05 1.34 -1.11
N SER A 146 -12.03 1.02 -2.40
CA SER A 146 -13.16 1.34 -3.29
C SER A 146 -14.45 0.67 -2.82
N PRO A 147 -15.62 1.35 -2.83
CA PRO A 147 -16.90 0.71 -2.56
C PRO A 147 -17.23 -0.46 -3.50
N ALA A 148 -16.59 -0.52 -4.67
CA ALA A 148 -16.75 -1.64 -5.60
C ALA A 148 -16.16 -2.97 -5.07
N GLU A 149 -15.29 -2.91 -4.04
CA GLU A 149 -14.67 -4.05 -3.38
C GLU A 149 -15.45 -4.55 -2.16
N ILE A 150 -16.63 -3.96 -1.88
CA ILE A 150 -17.55 -4.48 -0.85
C ILE A 150 -17.97 -5.90 -1.24
N GLY A 151 -17.82 -6.85 -0.30
CA GLY A 151 -18.05 -8.28 -0.53
C GLY A 151 -16.81 -9.05 -1.00
N ASP A 152 -15.73 -8.37 -1.35
CA ASP A 152 -14.46 -8.98 -1.72
C ASP A 152 -13.57 -9.27 -0.50
N TYR A 153 -12.45 -9.95 -0.75
CA TYR A 153 -11.48 -10.29 0.28
C TYR A 153 -10.64 -9.07 0.68
N LEU A 154 -10.52 -8.86 1.99
CA LEU A 154 -9.50 -8.01 2.59
C LEU A 154 -8.40 -8.89 3.20
N HIS A 155 -7.14 -8.53 2.93
CA HIS A 155 -5.97 -9.25 3.41
C HIS A 155 -5.40 -8.57 4.66
N TYR A 156 -5.12 -9.38 5.68
CA TYR A 156 -4.58 -8.88 6.95
C TYR A 156 -3.24 -9.55 7.25
N MET A 157 -2.24 -8.73 7.51
CA MET A 157 -0.95 -9.13 8.05
C MET A 157 -0.91 -8.81 9.54
N ILE A 158 -0.80 -9.82 10.39
CA ILE A 158 -0.58 -9.69 11.83
C ILE A 158 0.87 -10.03 12.09
N ARG A 159 1.63 -9.14 12.75
CA ARG A 159 3.04 -9.34 13.11
C ARG A 159 3.17 -9.36 14.61
N PHE A 160 4.16 -10.10 15.09
CA PHE A 160 4.51 -10.14 16.50
C PHE A 160 6.01 -10.30 16.69
N GLU A 161 6.52 -9.75 17.78
CA GLU A 161 7.91 -9.84 18.22
C GLU A 161 7.96 -10.21 19.69
N ASN A 162 8.84 -11.12 20.05
CA ASN A 162 9.15 -11.39 21.44
C ASN A 162 10.10 -10.29 21.96
N THR A 163 9.56 -9.26 22.56
CA THR A 163 10.32 -8.18 23.20
C THR A 163 10.74 -8.51 24.64
N GLY A 164 10.43 -9.73 25.10
CA GLY A 164 10.85 -10.24 26.42
C GLY A 164 12.34 -10.53 26.51
N THR A 165 12.80 -10.90 27.70
CA THR A 165 14.21 -11.23 27.96
C THR A 165 14.51 -12.73 27.86
N ALA A 166 13.48 -13.55 27.64
CA ALA A 166 13.57 -15.00 27.51
C ALA A 166 12.82 -15.46 26.26
N GLU A 167 13.12 -16.67 25.83
CA GLU A 167 12.42 -17.37 24.77
C GLU A 167 10.95 -17.57 25.12
N ALA A 168 10.04 -17.32 24.17
CA ALA A 168 8.63 -17.67 24.29
C ALA A 168 8.41 -19.07 23.73
N GLU A 169 7.92 -20.00 24.58
CA GLU A 169 7.70 -21.39 24.19
C GLU A 169 6.47 -21.54 23.29
N ASN A 170 5.39 -20.79 23.59
CA ASN A 170 4.13 -20.87 22.86
C ASN A 170 3.61 -19.46 22.60
N ILE A 171 3.03 -19.25 21.42
CA ILE A 171 2.39 -17.98 21.08
C ILE A 171 0.99 -18.27 20.56
N VAL A 172 0.02 -17.47 21.01
CA VAL A 172 -1.34 -17.52 20.49
C VAL A 172 -1.69 -16.13 19.94
N VAL A 173 -1.97 -16.06 18.65
CA VAL A 173 -2.54 -14.86 18.01
C VAL A 173 -4.05 -15.05 17.92
N ARG A 174 -4.80 -14.26 18.66
CA ARG A 174 -6.25 -14.32 18.74
C ARG A 174 -6.87 -13.07 18.11
N THR A 175 -7.77 -13.27 17.17
CA THR A 175 -8.53 -12.19 16.52
C THR A 175 -10.02 -12.53 16.52
N GLU A 176 -10.86 -11.51 16.63
CA GLU A 176 -12.29 -11.65 16.46
C GLU A 176 -12.69 -11.19 15.06
N VAL A 177 -13.62 -11.94 14.46
CA VAL A 177 -14.22 -11.61 13.17
C VAL A 177 -15.63 -11.09 13.45
N ASN A 178 -15.79 -9.76 13.41
CA ASN A 178 -17.10 -9.14 13.65
C ASN A 178 -18.10 -9.60 12.56
N PRO A 179 -19.19 -10.29 12.90
CA PRO A 179 -20.14 -10.79 11.92
C PRO A 179 -20.96 -9.70 11.23
N ALA A 180 -20.94 -8.45 11.73
CA ALA A 180 -21.53 -7.32 11.03
C ALA A 180 -20.67 -6.87 9.84
N ASP A 181 -19.34 -7.02 9.94
CA ASP A 181 -18.36 -6.52 8.99
C ASP A 181 -17.88 -7.62 8.02
N PHE A 182 -17.78 -8.86 8.50
CA PHE A 182 -17.12 -9.94 7.77
C PHE A 182 -17.93 -11.25 7.75
N ASP A 183 -17.67 -12.07 6.73
CA ASP A 183 -18.13 -13.45 6.69
C ASP A 183 -17.05 -14.39 7.23
N ILE A 184 -17.23 -14.89 8.44
CA ILE A 184 -16.28 -15.83 9.08
C ILE A 184 -16.04 -17.10 8.26
N ASN A 185 -17.03 -17.57 7.49
CA ASN A 185 -16.89 -18.77 6.68
C ASN A 185 -15.97 -18.58 5.46
N SER A 186 -15.72 -17.33 5.09
CA SER A 186 -14.80 -16.99 4.01
C SER A 186 -13.33 -16.88 4.46
N LEU A 187 -13.08 -16.93 5.78
CA LEU A 187 -11.73 -16.75 6.31
C LEU A 187 -10.77 -17.81 5.78
N GLN A 188 -9.65 -17.38 5.27
CA GLN A 188 -8.57 -18.24 4.77
C GLN A 188 -7.24 -17.83 5.38
N LEU A 189 -6.53 -18.80 5.95
CA LEU A 189 -5.13 -18.65 6.32
C LEU A 189 -4.29 -18.83 5.06
N LEU A 190 -3.51 -17.82 4.68
CA LEU A 190 -2.67 -17.83 3.48
C LEU A 190 -1.26 -18.31 3.79
N ASN A 191 -0.68 -17.80 4.87
CA ASN A 191 0.67 -18.12 5.28
C ASN A 191 0.93 -17.78 6.76
N THR A 192 1.92 -18.42 7.35
CA THR A 192 2.47 -18.11 8.68
C THR A 192 3.98 -18.26 8.69
N SER A 193 4.67 -17.51 9.55
CA SER A 193 6.13 -17.59 9.70
C SER A 193 6.63 -18.91 10.28
N HIS A 194 5.79 -19.60 11.08
CA HIS A 194 6.10 -20.84 11.78
C HIS A 194 4.92 -21.80 11.69
N PRO A 195 5.12 -23.10 11.93
CA PRO A 195 4.02 -24.07 11.99
C PRO A 195 2.94 -23.65 12.97
N VAL A 196 1.68 -23.73 12.58
CA VAL A 196 0.54 -23.21 13.34
C VAL A 196 -0.62 -24.18 13.34
N ASN A 197 -1.39 -24.22 14.43
CA ASN A 197 -2.71 -24.84 14.50
C ASN A 197 -3.76 -23.73 14.56
N ALA A 198 -4.66 -23.68 13.58
CA ALA A 198 -5.76 -22.72 13.58
C ALA A 198 -7.01 -23.35 14.21
N LYS A 199 -7.69 -22.58 15.08
CA LYS A 199 -8.93 -22.96 15.73
C LYS A 199 -9.96 -21.83 15.61
N ILE A 200 -11.19 -22.17 15.25
CA ILE A 200 -12.31 -21.24 15.20
C ILE A 200 -13.35 -21.66 16.23
N THR A 201 -13.77 -20.71 17.07
CA THR A 201 -14.83 -20.92 18.06
C THR A 201 -15.79 -19.74 18.00
N GLY A 202 -16.96 -19.93 17.36
CA GLY A 202 -17.88 -18.84 17.04
C GLY A 202 -17.18 -17.84 16.09
N ASN A 203 -17.06 -16.60 16.51
CA ASN A 203 -16.40 -15.54 15.73
C ASN A 203 -14.92 -15.32 16.11
N VAL A 204 -14.39 -16.13 17.03
CA VAL A 204 -13.01 -16.02 17.48
C VAL A 204 -12.13 -17.00 16.73
N VAL A 205 -11.04 -16.49 16.20
CA VAL A 205 -10.01 -17.25 15.50
C VAL A 205 -8.72 -17.21 16.33
N GLU A 206 -8.15 -18.36 16.61
CA GLU A 206 -6.90 -18.52 17.35
C GLU A 206 -5.89 -19.22 16.44
N PHE A 207 -4.73 -18.60 16.25
CA PHE A 207 -3.56 -19.17 15.59
C PHE A 207 -2.56 -19.54 16.67
N ILE A 208 -2.39 -20.84 16.88
CA ILE A 208 -1.66 -21.41 18.01
C ILE A 208 -0.32 -21.96 17.53
N PHE A 209 0.76 -21.29 17.90
CA PHE A 209 2.14 -21.68 17.65
C PHE A 209 2.68 -22.43 18.87
N GLN A 210 2.59 -23.75 18.82
CA GLN A 210 3.07 -24.62 19.91
C GLN A 210 4.56 -24.92 19.72
N ASN A 211 5.34 -24.82 20.79
CA ASN A 211 6.78 -25.06 20.80
C ASN A 211 7.51 -24.21 19.73
N ILE A 212 7.08 -22.96 19.56
CA ILE A 212 7.69 -22.05 18.59
C ILE A 212 9.11 -21.68 18.98
N LEU A 213 9.43 -21.65 20.29
CA LEU A 213 10.73 -21.34 20.87
C LEU A 213 11.28 -20.02 20.29
N LEU A 214 10.46 -18.97 20.34
CA LEU A 214 10.80 -17.68 19.74
C LEU A 214 11.73 -16.90 20.67
N GLU A 215 12.99 -16.77 20.28
CA GLU A 215 14.01 -16.03 21.03
C GLU A 215 13.64 -14.57 21.25
N SER A 216 14.30 -13.91 22.21
CA SER A 216 14.20 -12.46 22.41
C SER A 216 14.60 -11.70 21.13
N GLY A 217 13.76 -10.78 20.66
CA GLY A 217 13.90 -10.11 19.36
C GLY A 217 13.47 -10.96 18.16
N GLY A 218 13.03 -12.18 18.39
CA GLY A 218 12.46 -13.03 17.32
C GLY A 218 11.10 -12.54 16.84
N HIS A 219 10.83 -12.69 15.54
CA HIS A 219 9.62 -12.20 14.88
C HIS A 219 8.78 -13.35 14.34
N GLY A 220 7.47 -13.13 14.33
CA GLY A 220 6.55 -14.01 13.63
C GLY A 220 5.40 -13.26 12.99
N ASN A 221 4.66 -13.95 12.13
CA ASN A 221 3.53 -13.33 11.43
C ASN A 221 2.45 -14.36 11.04
N VAL A 222 1.24 -13.81 10.82
CA VAL A 222 0.08 -14.51 10.26
C VAL A 222 -0.44 -13.67 9.11
N LEU A 223 -0.54 -14.24 7.91
CA LEU A 223 -1.19 -13.65 6.75
C LEU A 223 -2.51 -14.39 6.51
N LEU A 224 -3.61 -13.66 6.57
CA LEU A 224 -4.96 -14.19 6.35
C LEU A 224 -5.76 -13.28 5.44
N LYS A 225 -6.87 -13.79 4.89
CA LYS A 225 -7.88 -12.99 4.22
C LYS A 225 -9.28 -13.38 4.66
N VAL A 226 -10.19 -12.44 4.60
CA VAL A 226 -11.61 -12.63 4.93
C VAL A 226 -12.45 -11.69 4.09
N LYS A 227 -13.61 -12.15 3.61
CA LYS A 227 -14.53 -11.29 2.85
C LYS A 227 -15.24 -10.31 3.75
N SER A 228 -15.31 -9.05 3.32
CA SER A 228 -16.24 -8.08 3.89
C SER A 228 -17.70 -8.51 3.58
N LYS A 229 -18.66 -8.02 4.35
CA LYS A 229 -20.08 -8.27 4.07
C LYS A 229 -20.53 -7.48 2.86
N ASP A 230 -21.26 -8.13 1.98
CA ASP A 230 -21.93 -7.51 0.83
C ASP A 230 -23.11 -6.58 1.20
N THR A 231 -23.49 -6.58 2.48
CA THR A 231 -24.49 -5.66 3.06
C THR A 231 -23.92 -4.31 3.47
N LEU A 232 -22.59 -4.15 3.48
CA LEU A 232 -21.91 -2.87 3.74
C LEU A 232 -22.20 -1.86 2.63
N GLN A 233 -22.06 -0.59 2.96
CA GLN A 233 -22.33 0.52 2.05
C GLN A 233 -21.10 1.46 1.96
N GLN A 234 -21.11 2.32 0.96
CA GLN A 234 -20.14 3.39 0.89
C GLN A 234 -20.21 4.28 2.14
N GLY A 235 -19.08 4.52 2.77
CA GLY A 235 -18.93 5.26 4.02
C GLY A 235 -18.85 4.37 5.25
N ASP A 236 -19.19 3.07 5.13
CA ASP A 236 -18.99 2.12 6.23
C ASP A 236 -17.50 1.82 6.41
N ASN A 237 -17.10 1.62 7.66
CA ASN A 237 -15.77 1.17 8.02
C ASN A 237 -15.82 -0.22 8.65
N VAL A 238 -14.78 -0.99 8.43
CA VAL A 238 -14.55 -2.29 9.05
C VAL A 238 -13.27 -2.24 9.86
N ASN A 239 -13.31 -2.81 11.06
CA ASN A 239 -12.21 -2.76 11.99
C ASN A 239 -11.73 -4.17 12.33
N LYS A 240 -10.42 -4.32 12.48
CA LYS A 240 -9.82 -5.58 12.90
C LYS A 240 -8.66 -5.36 13.87
N ARG A 241 -8.61 -6.20 14.90
CA ARG A 241 -7.60 -6.17 15.95
C ARG A 241 -7.21 -7.59 16.33
N ALA A 242 -5.99 -7.76 16.81
CA ALA A 242 -5.54 -9.01 17.37
C ALA A 242 -4.98 -8.82 18.79
N ASN A 243 -5.02 -9.89 19.57
CA ASN A 243 -4.33 -10.03 20.86
C ASN A 243 -3.30 -11.15 20.74
N ILE A 244 -2.08 -10.86 21.14
CA ILE A 244 -0.95 -11.80 21.05
C ILE A 244 -0.59 -12.20 22.46
N TYR A 245 -0.65 -13.50 22.72
CA TYR A 245 -0.30 -14.12 24.01
C TYR A 245 1.05 -14.80 23.88
N PHE A 246 2.01 -14.37 24.66
CA PHE A 246 3.31 -15.00 24.81
C PHE A 246 3.27 -15.87 26.07
N ASP A 247 3.27 -17.18 25.91
CA ASP A 247 3.09 -18.16 26.98
C ASP A 247 1.84 -17.86 27.83
N TYR A 248 2.01 -17.71 29.15
CA TYR A 248 0.94 -17.43 30.11
C TYR A 248 0.83 -15.97 30.49
N ASN A 249 1.47 -15.06 29.74
CA ASN A 249 1.42 -13.62 30.02
C ASN A 249 0.11 -12.99 29.59
N TYR A 250 -0.14 -11.76 30.08
CA TYR A 250 -1.23 -10.94 29.56
C TYR A 250 -1.02 -10.64 28.08
N PRO A 251 -2.11 -10.55 27.31
CA PRO A 251 -1.98 -10.31 25.87
C PRO A 251 -1.39 -8.94 25.56
N VAL A 252 -0.54 -8.89 24.56
CA VAL A 252 -0.17 -7.67 23.86
C VAL A 252 -1.23 -7.43 22.78
N ALA A 253 -1.91 -6.30 22.86
CA ALA A 253 -2.91 -5.94 21.86
C ALA A 253 -2.22 -5.20 20.71
N THR A 254 -2.58 -5.53 19.48
CA THR A 254 -2.15 -4.77 18.31
C THR A 254 -2.87 -3.41 18.26
N ASN A 255 -2.44 -2.53 17.34
CA ASN A 255 -3.29 -1.45 16.86
C ASN A 255 -4.62 -2.01 16.31
N GLU A 256 -5.54 -1.12 15.97
CA GLU A 256 -6.73 -1.44 15.19
C GLU A 256 -6.48 -1.10 13.71
N ALA A 257 -6.63 -2.09 12.84
CA ALA A 257 -6.63 -1.86 11.39
C ALA A 257 -8.05 -1.43 11.01
N GLU A 258 -8.17 -0.17 10.61
CA GLU A 258 -9.41 0.44 10.15
C GLU A 258 -9.37 0.60 8.64
N THR A 259 -10.43 0.15 7.95
CA THR A 259 -10.59 0.28 6.51
C THR A 259 -11.98 0.83 6.22
N ILE A 260 -12.06 1.97 5.52
CA ILE A 260 -13.29 2.62 5.10
C ILE A 260 -13.55 2.34 3.62
N PHE A 261 -14.78 1.97 3.27
CA PHE A 261 -15.22 1.82 1.88
C PHE A 261 -15.66 3.18 1.33
N GLN A 262 -14.72 3.88 0.72
CA GLN A 262 -14.96 5.22 0.18
C GLN A 262 -14.41 5.32 -1.23
N ALA A 263 -15.18 5.92 -2.15
CA ALA A 263 -14.62 6.29 -3.43
C ALA A 263 -13.42 7.23 -3.18
N LEU A 264 -12.25 6.85 -3.69
CA LEU A 264 -11.15 7.79 -3.84
C LEU A 264 -11.64 8.85 -4.85
N SER A 265 -12.45 9.78 -4.39
CA SER A 265 -12.62 11.00 -5.14
C SER A 265 -11.26 11.68 -5.10
N ASN A 266 -10.60 11.85 -6.26
CA ASN A 266 -9.90 13.11 -6.44
C ASN A 266 -10.85 14.16 -5.86
N PRO A 267 -10.44 15.02 -4.91
CA PRO A 267 -11.28 16.16 -4.62
C PRO A 267 -11.60 16.72 -5.99
N ASP A 268 -12.88 16.73 -6.38
CA ASP A 268 -13.32 17.51 -7.49
C ASP A 268 -12.81 18.90 -7.14
N PHE A 269 -11.69 19.26 -7.75
CA PHE A 269 -11.25 20.63 -7.70
C PHE A 269 -12.35 21.35 -8.44
N GLU A 270 -13.32 21.89 -7.70
CA GLU A 270 -14.30 22.76 -8.31
C GLU A 270 -13.48 23.78 -9.10
N GLN A 271 -13.59 23.69 -10.41
CA GLN A 271 -12.94 24.67 -11.26
C GLN A 271 -13.64 25.99 -11.01
N ASP A 272 -12.95 26.90 -10.34
CA ASP A 272 -13.48 28.26 -10.22
C ASP A 272 -13.40 28.95 -11.59
N GLN A 273 -14.50 28.84 -12.31
CA GLN A 273 -14.65 29.44 -13.64
C GLN A 273 -14.72 30.97 -13.62
N SER A 274 -14.96 31.58 -12.47
CA SER A 274 -14.97 33.03 -12.31
C SER A 274 -13.57 33.62 -12.42
N ILE A 275 -12.52 32.84 -12.17
CA ILE A 275 -11.15 33.34 -12.24
C ILE A 275 -10.76 33.66 -13.69
N SER A 276 -10.31 34.88 -13.91
CA SER A 276 -9.79 35.39 -15.17
C SER A 276 -8.32 35.74 -15.04
N VAL A 277 -7.55 35.43 -16.08
CA VAL A 277 -6.09 35.64 -16.13
C VAL A 277 -5.77 36.42 -17.41
N TYR A 278 -5.27 37.62 -17.26
CA TYR A 278 -5.00 38.52 -18.38
C TYR A 278 -3.90 39.56 -18.11
N PRO A 279 -3.25 40.15 -19.17
CA PRO A 279 -3.36 39.75 -20.55
C PRO A 279 -2.65 38.42 -20.83
N ASN A 280 -3.08 37.77 -21.92
CA ASN A 280 -2.41 36.57 -22.45
C ASN A 280 -2.48 36.64 -23.99
N PRO A 281 -1.38 36.84 -24.71
CA PRO A 281 0.02 36.96 -24.23
C PRO A 281 0.30 38.20 -23.36
N THR A 282 1.40 38.11 -22.62
CA THR A 282 1.87 39.16 -21.70
C THR A 282 3.37 39.41 -21.86
N LYS A 283 3.84 40.62 -21.49
CA LYS A 283 5.28 40.92 -21.42
C LYS A 283 5.86 40.74 -20.02
N ASP A 284 5.25 41.38 -19.03
CA ASP A 284 5.87 41.46 -17.69
C ASP A 284 4.92 41.06 -16.55
N LYS A 285 3.63 41.38 -16.64
CA LYS A 285 2.68 41.22 -15.55
C LYS A 285 1.41 40.55 -16.00
N VAL A 286 0.87 39.70 -15.14
CA VAL A 286 -0.39 39.02 -15.34
C VAL A 286 -1.33 39.40 -14.20
N ASN A 287 -2.50 39.91 -14.54
CA ASN A 287 -3.59 40.16 -13.59
C ASN A 287 -4.41 38.89 -13.45
N VAL A 288 -4.78 38.60 -12.25
CA VAL A 288 -5.67 37.50 -11.86
C VAL A 288 -6.85 38.14 -11.14
N SER A 289 -8.07 37.85 -11.55
CA SER A 289 -9.28 38.30 -10.87
C SER A 289 -10.31 37.21 -10.82
N GLY A 290 -11.13 37.16 -9.76
CA GLY A 290 -12.19 36.18 -9.53
C GLY A 290 -13.35 36.82 -8.75
N ASP A 291 -14.46 36.10 -8.69
CA ASP A 291 -15.63 36.50 -7.87
C ASP A 291 -15.44 36.17 -6.37
N PHE A 292 -14.49 35.31 -6.05
CA PHE A 292 -14.15 34.85 -4.69
C PHE A 292 -12.75 35.29 -4.29
N THR A 293 -12.48 35.28 -3.00
CA THR A 293 -11.14 35.60 -2.44
C THR A 293 -10.12 34.63 -2.99
N LEU A 294 -9.08 35.16 -3.62
CA LEU A 294 -7.92 34.38 -4.04
C LEU A 294 -7.02 34.11 -2.83
N GLN A 295 -6.58 32.88 -2.67
CA GLN A 295 -5.68 32.44 -1.60
C GLN A 295 -4.23 32.43 -2.08
N THR A 296 -3.98 31.79 -3.23
CA THR A 296 -2.64 31.68 -3.79
C THR A 296 -2.64 31.78 -5.31
N VAL A 297 -1.58 32.39 -5.83
CA VAL A 297 -1.24 32.43 -7.26
C VAL A 297 0.14 31.82 -7.42
N GLN A 298 0.25 30.74 -8.20
CA GLN A 298 1.48 29.99 -8.39
C GLN A 298 1.83 29.92 -9.88
N LEU A 299 3.10 30.15 -10.20
CA LEU A 299 3.63 30.10 -11.57
C LEU A 299 4.50 28.84 -11.74
N TYR A 300 4.28 28.11 -12.82
CA TYR A 300 5.02 26.91 -13.18
C TYR A 300 5.58 27.02 -14.59
N ASP A 301 6.73 26.39 -14.83
CA ASP A 301 7.25 26.21 -16.18
C ASP A 301 6.56 25.04 -16.90
N VAL A 302 6.96 24.78 -18.16
CA VAL A 302 6.42 23.70 -18.99
C VAL A 302 6.77 22.30 -18.47
N GLN A 303 7.73 22.16 -17.55
CA GLN A 303 8.12 20.93 -16.91
C GLN A 303 7.37 20.70 -15.58
N GLY A 304 6.48 21.61 -15.19
CA GLY A 304 5.73 21.56 -13.94
C GLY A 304 6.53 22.02 -12.71
N ARG A 305 7.71 22.62 -12.87
CA ARG A 305 8.49 23.16 -11.76
C ARG A 305 7.88 24.45 -11.28
N LEU A 306 7.66 24.56 -9.97
CA LEU A 306 7.19 25.79 -9.34
C LEU A 306 8.28 26.88 -9.41
N LEU A 307 7.96 28.00 -10.04
CA LEU A 307 8.86 29.14 -10.19
C LEU A 307 8.59 30.23 -9.15
N GLN A 308 7.31 30.48 -8.84
CA GLN A 308 6.91 31.56 -7.94
C GLN A 308 5.60 31.21 -7.25
N THR A 309 5.47 31.61 -5.98
CA THR A 309 4.21 31.58 -5.23
C THR A 309 3.95 32.95 -4.64
N GLN A 310 2.73 33.45 -4.82
CA GLN A 310 2.25 34.68 -4.23
C GLN A 310 0.98 34.40 -3.42
N LEU A 311 0.96 34.83 -2.17
CA LEU A 311 -0.25 34.83 -1.35
C LEU A 311 -1.15 35.99 -1.79
N ALA A 312 -2.42 35.73 -1.90
CA ALA A 312 -3.45 36.73 -2.21
C ALA A 312 -4.54 36.61 -1.12
N ASN A 313 -5.06 37.75 -0.70
CA ASN A 313 -6.14 37.84 0.29
C ASN A 313 -7.26 38.77 -0.19
N ASP A 314 -7.40 38.89 -1.52
CA ASP A 314 -8.38 39.71 -2.20
C ASP A 314 -8.87 38.95 -3.43
N ASN A 315 -9.94 39.44 -4.06
CA ASN A 315 -10.47 38.88 -5.29
C ASN A 315 -9.63 39.27 -6.55
N GLN A 316 -8.54 39.99 -6.36
CA GLN A 316 -7.59 40.35 -7.40
C GLN A 316 -6.15 40.19 -6.94
N SER A 317 -5.27 39.83 -7.87
CA SER A 317 -3.83 39.72 -7.64
C SER A 317 -3.07 40.01 -8.93
N ILE A 318 -1.82 40.47 -8.81
CA ILE A 318 -0.95 40.72 -9.95
C ILE A 318 0.34 39.93 -9.74
N ILE A 319 0.67 39.04 -10.64
CA ILE A 319 1.93 38.30 -10.63
C ILE A 319 2.91 38.95 -11.64
N ASP A 320 4.11 39.28 -11.17
CA ASP A 320 5.19 39.80 -11.99
C ASP A 320 6.04 38.67 -12.51
N ILE A 321 6.10 38.52 -13.83
CA ILE A 321 6.88 37.51 -14.52
C ILE A 321 8.02 38.08 -15.35
N SER A 322 8.35 39.40 -15.17
CA SER A 322 9.37 40.11 -15.93
C SER A 322 10.75 39.43 -15.92
N VAL A 323 11.11 38.77 -14.80
CA VAL A 323 12.39 38.08 -14.60
C VAL A 323 12.51 36.75 -15.35
N HIS A 324 11.41 36.25 -15.88
CA HIS A 324 11.39 34.96 -16.59
C HIS A 324 11.59 35.16 -18.10
N SER A 325 12.14 34.16 -18.78
CA SER A 325 12.37 34.18 -20.23
C SER A 325 11.06 34.15 -21.00
N ASN A 326 11.08 34.61 -22.27
CA ASN A 326 9.93 34.44 -23.17
C ASN A 326 9.62 32.94 -23.34
N GLY A 327 8.34 32.58 -23.32
CA GLY A 327 7.92 31.18 -23.39
C GLY A 327 6.52 30.94 -22.85
N VAL A 328 6.22 29.65 -22.67
CA VAL A 328 4.95 29.18 -22.13
C VAL A 328 5.10 28.86 -20.64
N TYR A 329 4.13 29.32 -19.86
CA TYR A 329 4.03 29.07 -18.42
C TYR A 329 2.63 28.59 -18.06
N PHE A 330 2.49 27.98 -16.90
CA PHE A 330 1.20 27.64 -16.31
C PHE A 330 1.01 28.42 -15.02
N ILE A 331 -0.16 28.96 -14.83
CA ILE A 331 -0.58 29.62 -13.60
C ILE A 331 -1.65 28.78 -12.92
N LYS A 332 -1.43 28.47 -11.64
CA LYS A 332 -2.42 27.83 -10.77
C LYS A 332 -2.90 28.85 -9.76
N VAL A 333 -4.19 29.08 -9.74
CA VAL A 333 -4.85 30.03 -8.84
C VAL A 333 -5.79 29.24 -7.94
N THR A 334 -5.67 29.43 -6.64
CA THR A 334 -6.57 28.84 -5.64
C THR A 334 -7.42 29.96 -5.05
N SER A 335 -8.73 29.76 -5.03
CA SER A 335 -9.71 30.64 -4.37
C SER A 335 -10.47 29.89 -3.28
N ASP A 336 -11.32 30.60 -2.52
CA ASP A 336 -12.20 29.98 -1.52
C ASP A 336 -13.23 29.01 -2.14
N LYS A 337 -13.46 29.09 -3.46
CA LYS A 337 -14.39 28.23 -4.18
C LYS A 337 -13.72 27.06 -4.88
N GLY A 338 -12.47 27.19 -5.28
CA GLY A 338 -11.82 26.14 -6.06
C GLY A 338 -10.50 26.57 -6.68
N ILE A 339 -10.10 25.86 -7.73
CA ILE A 339 -8.82 26.06 -8.39
C ILE A 339 -9.03 26.32 -9.89
N LYS A 340 -8.20 27.20 -10.45
CA LYS A 340 -8.06 27.35 -11.90
C LYS A 340 -6.60 27.20 -12.31
N VAL A 341 -6.38 26.39 -13.35
CA VAL A 341 -5.10 26.32 -14.04
C VAL A 341 -5.26 26.94 -15.42
N GLY A 342 -4.40 27.90 -15.73
CA GLY A 342 -4.37 28.59 -17.02
C GLY A 342 -2.99 28.54 -17.66
N LYS A 343 -2.95 28.53 -18.99
CA LYS A 343 -1.72 28.69 -19.78
C LYS A 343 -1.47 30.19 -20.02
N ILE A 344 -0.22 30.62 -19.83
CA ILE A 344 0.23 31.99 -20.14
C ILE A 344 1.34 31.91 -21.19
N VAL A 345 1.32 32.85 -22.11
CA VAL A 345 2.39 33.06 -23.10
C VAL A 345 3.09 34.37 -22.78
N LYS A 346 4.39 34.35 -22.51
CA LYS A 346 5.26 35.51 -22.33
C LYS A 346 5.98 35.82 -23.63
N GLU A 347 5.88 37.08 -24.08
CA GLU A 347 6.51 37.63 -25.29
C GLU A 347 7.59 38.68 -24.98
#